data_503e1cbb9d1f664c84d170950219a2b8
#
_entry.id   503e1cbb9d1f664c84d170950219a2b8
#
_cell.length_a   1.000
_cell.length_b   1.000
_cell.length_c   1.000
_cell.angle_alpha   90.00
_cell.angle_beta   90.00
_cell.angle_gamma   90.00
#
_symmetry.space_group_name_H-M   'P 1'
#
loop_
_entity.id
_entity.type
_entity.pdbx_description
1 polymer ?
#
loop_
_entity_poly.entity_id
_entity_poly.type
_entity_poly.pdbx_seq_one_letter_code
_entity_poly.pdbx_strand_id
1 'polypeptide(L)'
;MIPISPPASPASHQLHYKVWPKRLPRHINAPATSLWHNLAVSALRFPGKPALVFFNSVLTYREVMQQAERLAASLARMGVKKGDSVVLSMQNCPQWVIAHFAILRVNAVVVPVNPMNRAEELKHYILDPDAKVAITSADLAPELAKANAQLMPAERLTHVIVTHYSDAMGDAFDNAGSGQAVMPEAWAQWLGTRHLLPPMEGCTVTSWADALACDVSDLPEHSVGPQDLAVLPYTSGTTGLPKGCMHTHASIMHNAVSTAMWGGGNFENVVLSVVPMFHITGMVSVLHATIYSGSTLVIMPRWDRELAGHLISRWGVTHWTNIPTMVIDLLASPNFAKFDLSSVVYIGGGGAAMPQAVAQRLLEQYGLSYAEGYGLTETAAPSHSNPHDRTKQQCLGVPFISCDARLIDPVTLAEVPQGEQGEIIMSGPQVFSGYWKRPDATADAFIEHDGKRFFRSGDLGHVDGEGYFFITDRLKRMINASGFKVWPAEVEALMFRHPAIQEACIISTRDAYRGESVKAVVVLRADFKGKTSELEIINWCKENMAAYKYPRVVQFVDALPKSGAGKVMWRALQEAEVAEAVDAARAAGAAELISKKV
;
A
#
# COMPACT_ATOMS: atom_id res chain seq x y z
N MET A 1 -9.94 47.25 32.33
CA MET A 1 -9.88 45.80 32.05
C MET A 1 -10.54 45.60 30.71
N ILE A 2 -9.79 45.22 29.69
CA ILE A 2 -10.34 44.84 28.37
C ILE A 2 -10.94 43.46 28.58
N PRO A 3 -12.20 43.21 28.26
CA PRO A 3 -12.78 41.88 28.38
C PRO A 3 -12.05 40.96 27.39
N ILE A 4 -11.33 39.98 27.94
CA ILE A 4 -10.76 38.89 27.16
C ILE A 4 -11.94 38.02 26.72
N SER A 5 -12.36 38.14 25.46
CA SER A 5 -13.33 37.21 24.87
C SER A 5 -12.78 35.79 25.02
N PRO A 6 -13.60 34.82 25.45
CA PRO A 6 -13.16 33.43 25.48
C PRO A 6 -12.66 33.04 24.07
N PRO A 7 -11.58 32.26 23.98
CA PRO A 7 -11.09 31.80 22.67
C PRO A 7 -12.25 31.12 21.93
N ALA A 8 -12.48 31.51 20.68
CA ALA A 8 -13.46 30.86 19.84
C ALA A 8 -13.24 29.34 19.87
N SER A 9 -14.33 28.57 19.96
CA SER A 9 -14.25 27.11 19.86
C SER A 9 -13.46 26.76 18.59
N PRO A 10 -12.48 25.84 18.68
CA PRO A 10 -11.72 25.46 17.49
C PRO A 10 -12.67 24.99 16.41
N ALA A 11 -12.42 25.42 15.18
CA ALA A 11 -13.18 24.94 14.02
C ALA A 11 -13.16 23.40 14.00
N SER A 12 -14.20 22.76 13.47
CA SER A 12 -14.36 21.29 13.50
C SER A 12 -13.14 20.54 12.99
N HIS A 13 -12.46 21.07 11.98
CA HIS A 13 -11.24 20.52 11.39
C HIS A 13 -9.96 20.68 12.24
N GLN A 14 -10.01 21.34 13.39
CA GLN A 14 -8.88 21.52 14.33
C GLN A 14 -9.05 20.79 15.65
N LEU A 15 -10.12 20.02 15.83
CA LEU A 15 -10.41 19.30 17.07
C LEU A 15 -9.28 18.35 17.47
N HIS A 16 -8.65 17.70 16.50
CA HIS A 16 -7.56 16.74 16.69
C HIS A 16 -6.33 17.35 17.39
N TYR A 17 -6.16 18.67 17.41
CA TYR A 17 -5.08 19.31 18.15
C TYR A 17 -5.22 19.18 19.69
N LYS A 18 -6.38 18.77 20.19
CA LYS A 18 -6.58 18.44 21.62
C LYS A 18 -5.82 17.18 22.03
N VAL A 19 -5.67 16.24 21.08
CA VAL A 19 -5.01 14.94 21.28
C VAL A 19 -3.67 14.84 20.55
N TRP A 20 -3.21 15.94 19.96
CA TRP A 20 -1.96 16.00 19.23
C TRP A 20 -0.76 15.66 20.12
N PRO A 21 0.19 14.80 19.67
CA PRO A 21 1.39 14.48 20.45
C PRO A 21 2.19 15.75 20.76
N LYS A 22 2.36 16.05 22.05
CA LYS A 22 2.98 17.31 22.52
C LYS A 22 4.37 17.57 21.99
N ARG A 23 5.13 16.51 21.68
CA ARG A 23 6.50 16.56 21.15
C ARG A 23 6.57 16.78 19.63
N LEU A 24 5.45 16.72 18.93
CA LEU A 24 5.43 16.83 17.48
C LEU A 24 4.97 18.21 17.02
N PRO A 25 5.63 18.81 16.03
CA PRO A 25 5.12 20.01 15.38
C PRO A 25 3.86 19.68 14.58
N ARG A 26 2.95 20.64 14.46
CA ARG A 26 1.75 20.51 13.62
C ARG A 26 2.08 20.60 12.14
N HIS A 27 3.11 21.35 11.82
CA HIS A 27 3.60 21.60 10.46
C HIS A 27 5.11 21.47 10.42
N ILE A 28 5.65 21.00 9.29
CA ILE A 28 7.08 20.92 9.03
C ILE A 28 7.40 21.51 7.66
N ASN A 29 8.62 22.02 7.55
CA ASN A 29 9.27 22.24 6.27
C ASN A 29 10.23 21.08 6.05
N ALA A 30 9.83 20.12 5.23
CA ALA A 30 10.71 19.02 4.85
C ALA A 30 11.93 19.53 4.06
N PRO A 31 13.07 18.81 4.06
CA PRO A 31 14.23 19.20 3.27
C PRO A 31 13.87 19.44 1.80
N ALA A 32 14.23 20.61 1.27
CA ALA A 32 13.99 20.97 -0.13
C ALA A 32 15.06 20.36 -1.06
N THR A 33 15.29 19.05 -0.91
CA THR A 33 16.26 18.26 -1.67
C THR A 33 15.58 17.10 -2.36
N SER A 34 16.30 16.41 -3.24
CA SER A 34 15.79 15.16 -3.83
C SER A 34 15.84 14.00 -2.83
N LEU A 35 15.09 12.95 -3.09
CA LEU A 35 15.06 11.73 -2.28
C LEU A 35 16.40 10.96 -2.27
N TRP A 36 17.23 11.13 -3.30
CA TRP A 36 18.60 10.61 -3.31
C TRP A 36 19.39 11.08 -2.08
N HIS A 37 19.20 12.32 -1.66
CA HIS A 37 19.92 12.90 -0.53
C HIS A 37 19.61 12.20 0.79
N ASN A 38 18.48 11.48 0.93
CA ASN A 38 18.22 10.68 2.12
C ASN A 38 19.29 9.58 2.30
N LEU A 39 19.65 8.90 1.21
CA LEU A 39 20.71 7.89 1.25
C LEU A 39 22.10 8.54 1.36
N ALA A 40 22.38 9.55 0.53
CA ALA A 40 23.69 10.19 0.49
C ALA A 40 24.09 10.81 1.85
N VAL A 41 23.16 11.53 2.49
CA VAL A 41 23.40 12.15 3.81
C VAL A 41 23.56 11.08 4.90
N SER A 42 22.73 10.03 4.89
CA SER A 42 22.86 8.94 5.87
C SER A 42 24.16 8.15 5.68
N ALA A 43 24.60 7.94 4.44
CA ALA A 43 25.89 7.31 4.14
C ALA A 43 27.09 8.17 4.58
N LEU A 44 26.99 9.50 4.51
CA LEU A 44 28.01 10.41 5.05
C LEU A 44 28.02 10.42 6.57
N ARG A 45 26.85 10.37 7.22
CA ARG A 45 26.74 10.39 8.69
C ARG A 45 27.13 9.06 9.33
N PHE A 46 26.77 7.94 8.71
CA PHE A 46 26.89 6.60 9.26
C PHE A 46 27.50 5.59 8.28
N PRO A 47 28.67 5.84 7.67
CA PRO A 47 29.18 5.04 6.54
C PRO A 47 29.35 3.55 6.85
N GLY A 48 29.79 3.20 8.06
CA GLY A 48 30.02 1.82 8.47
C GLY A 48 28.82 1.15 9.16
N LYS A 49 27.71 1.86 9.33
CA LYS A 49 26.52 1.31 10.00
C LYS A 49 25.74 0.40 9.05
N PRO A 50 25.17 -0.74 9.54
CA PRO A 50 24.21 -1.53 8.79
C PRO A 50 23.04 -0.67 8.28
N ALA A 51 22.88 -0.63 6.97
CA ALA A 51 21.73 0.02 6.32
C ALA A 51 20.65 -1.01 5.98
N LEU A 52 21.06 -2.10 5.34
CA LEU A 52 20.18 -3.18 4.90
C LEU A 52 20.66 -4.51 5.46
N VAL A 53 19.72 -5.27 6.00
CA VAL A 53 19.90 -6.64 6.44
C VAL A 53 18.96 -7.52 5.62
N PHE A 54 19.51 -8.54 4.99
CA PHE A 54 18.75 -9.53 4.23
C PHE A 54 19.18 -10.92 4.65
N PHE A 55 18.41 -11.56 5.51
CA PHE A 55 18.75 -12.77 6.24
C PHE A 55 20.05 -12.59 7.05
N ASN A 56 21.18 -13.18 6.60
CA ASN A 56 22.48 -13.05 7.25
C ASN A 56 23.40 -12.04 6.56
N SER A 57 23.01 -11.54 5.39
CA SER A 57 23.79 -10.56 4.64
C SER A 57 23.53 -9.15 5.18
N VAL A 58 24.55 -8.37 5.33
CA VAL A 58 24.50 -7.00 5.84
C VAL A 58 25.22 -6.10 4.85
N LEU A 59 24.53 -5.04 4.41
CA LEU A 59 25.11 -3.95 3.63
C LEU A 59 25.14 -2.68 4.48
N THR A 60 26.30 -2.06 4.56
CA THR A 60 26.47 -0.76 5.21
C THR A 60 25.91 0.37 4.34
N TYR A 61 25.66 1.52 4.94
CA TYR A 61 25.20 2.72 4.19
C TYR A 61 26.16 3.12 3.07
N ARG A 62 27.49 2.98 3.31
CA ARG A 62 28.52 3.22 2.28
C ARG A 62 28.39 2.27 1.11
N GLU A 63 28.23 0.99 1.37
CA GLU A 63 28.10 -0.04 0.32
C GLU A 63 26.83 0.15 -0.50
N VAL A 64 25.71 0.44 0.16
CA VAL A 64 24.43 0.72 -0.53
C VAL A 64 24.56 1.94 -1.44
N MET A 65 25.17 3.03 -0.94
CA MET A 65 25.39 4.24 -1.76
C MET A 65 26.29 3.95 -2.94
N GLN A 66 27.42 3.26 -2.75
CA GLN A 66 28.36 2.94 -3.82
C GLN A 66 27.74 2.05 -4.89
N GLN A 67 26.94 1.05 -4.50
CA GLN A 67 26.22 0.19 -5.44
C GLN A 67 25.16 0.98 -6.21
N ALA A 68 24.42 1.87 -5.53
CA ALA A 68 23.44 2.72 -6.19
C ALA A 68 24.09 3.68 -7.21
N GLU A 69 25.26 4.25 -6.91
CA GLU A 69 25.99 5.12 -7.84
C GLU A 69 26.50 4.35 -9.07
N ARG A 70 27.06 3.14 -8.88
CA ARG A 70 27.50 2.29 -10.01
C ARG A 70 26.31 1.87 -10.90
N LEU A 71 25.20 1.49 -10.30
CA LEU A 71 24.00 1.16 -11.03
C LEU A 71 23.42 2.37 -11.77
N ALA A 72 23.47 3.57 -11.16
CA ALA A 72 23.07 4.82 -11.80
C ALA A 72 23.96 5.17 -13.00
N ALA A 73 25.28 4.93 -12.92
CA ALA A 73 26.18 5.07 -14.06
C ALA A 73 25.86 4.09 -15.19
N SER A 74 25.51 2.85 -14.85
CA SER A 74 25.02 1.87 -15.83
C SER A 74 23.74 2.32 -16.53
N LEU A 75 22.77 2.86 -15.80
CA LEU A 75 21.53 3.42 -16.35
C LEU A 75 21.84 4.62 -17.29
N ALA A 76 22.78 5.49 -16.91
CA ALA A 76 23.21 6.59 -17.76
C ALA A 76 23.83 6.10 -19.09
N ARG A 77 24.68 5.05 -19.06
CA ARG A 77 25.22 4.40 -20.26
C ARG A 77 24.15 3.75 -21.15
N MET A 78 23.05 3.27 -20.55
CA MET A 78 21.88 2.77 -21.29
C MET A 78 21.04 3.91 -21.90
N GLY A 79 21.43 5.17 -21.69
CA GLY A 79 20.77 6.35 -22.27
C GLY A 79 19.66 6.92 -21.40
N VAL A 80 19.50 6.49 -20.16
CA VAL A 80 18.52 7.06 -19.21
C VAL A 80 18.89 8.52 -18.87
N LYS A 81 17.92 9.40 -19.05
CA LYS A 81 18.05 10.85 -18.84
C LYS A 81 17.11 11.32 -17.71
N LYS A 82 17.30 12.58 -17.32
CA LYS A 82 16.42 13.25 -16.36
C LYS A 82 14.96 13.18 -16.81
N GLY A 83 14.10 12.67 -15.94
CA GLY A 83 12.66 12.53 -16.15
C GLY A 83 12.23 11.27 -16.88
N ASP A 84 13.15 10.46 -17.39
CA ASP A 84 12.81 9.18 -17.99
C ASP A 84 12.26 8.21 -16.93
N SER A 85 11.29 7.41 -17.32
CA SER A 85 10.68 6.40 -16.45
C SER A 85 11.44 5.08 -16.51
N VAL A 86 11.77 4.52 -15.34
CA VAL A 86 12.40 3.20 -15.23
C VAL A 86 11.49 2.25 -14.44
N VAL A 87 11.11 1.15 -15.05
CA VAL A 87 10.29 0.11 -14.41
C VAL A 87 11.11 -0.66 -13.39
N LEU A 88 10.59 -0.80 -12.16
CA LEU A 88 11.20 -1.54 -11.08
C LEU A 88 10.24 -2.63 -10.59
N SER A 89 10.53 -3.90 -10.93
CA SER A 89 9.65 -5.03 -10.66
C SER A 89 10.39 -6.19 -10.01
N MET A 90 10.34 -6.29 -8.68
CA MET A 90 10.85 -7.42 -7.89
C MET A 90 10.26 -7.39 -6.48
N GLN A 91 10.41 -8.49 -5.74
CA GLN A 91 10.05 -8.56 -4.32
C GLN A 91 11.01 -7.69 -3.49
N ASN A 92 10.62 -7.45 -2.22
CA ASN A 92 11.50 -6.75 -1.28
C ASN A 92 12.86 -7.46 -1.17
N CYS A 93 13.92 -6.76 -1.49
CA CYS A 93 15.31 -7.23 -1.43
C CYS A 93 16.27 -6.04 -1.41
N PRO A 94 17.55 -6.21 -1.07
CA PRO A 94 18.55 -5.14 -1.14
C PRO A 94 18.66 -4.53 -2.55
N GLN A 95 18.55 -5.34 -3.59
CA GLN A 95 18.63 -4.87 -4.98
C GLN A 95 17.47 -3.93 -5.33
N TRP A 96 16.27 -4.14 -4.76
CA TRP A 96 15.16 -3.21 -4.92
C TRP A 96 15.51 -1.82 -4.37
N VAL A 97 16.10 -1.78 -3.18
CA VAL A 97 16.52 -0.52 -2.54
C VAL A 97 17.62 0.16 -3.34
N ILE A 98 18.66 -0.58 -3.74
CA ILE A 98 19.77 -0.07 -4.54
C ILE A 98 19.27 0.47 -5.88
N ALA A 99 18.39 -0.28 -6.58
CA ALA A 99 17.81 0.13 -7.85
C ALA A 99 16.94 1.38 -7.71
N HIS A 100 16.11 1.45 -6.67
CA HIS A 100 15.29 2.63 -6.38
C HIS A 100 16.15 3.90 -6.24
N PHE A 101 17.19 3.85 -5.42
CA PHE A 101 18.09 4.99 -5.25
C PHE A 101 18.98 5.26 -6.47
N ALA A 102 19.34 4.24 -7.25
CA ALA A 102 20.07 4.42 -8.51
C ALA A 102 19.25 5.18 -9.57
N ILE A 103 17.97 4.83 -9.71
CA ILE A 103 17.03 5.52 -10.60
C ILE A 103 16.91 7.00 -10.19
N LEU A 104 16.74 7.26 -8.89
CA LEU A 104 16.68 8.63 -8.37
C LEU A 104 18.02 9.38 -8.57
N ARG A 105 19.16 8.69 -8.41
CA ARG A 105 20.50 9.27 -8.57
C ARG A 105 20.78 9.71 -10.00
N VAL A 106 20.30 8.96 -10.99
CA VAL A 106 20.44 9.32 -12.42
C VAL A 106 19.39 10.34 -12.87
N ASN A 107 18.64 10.95 -11.94
CA ASN A 107 17.58 11.92 -12.17
C ASN A 107 16.33 11.37 -12.88
N ALA A 108 16.12 10.06 -12.86
CA ALA A 108 14.99 9.39 -13.49
C ALA A 108 13.83 9.15 -12.49
N VAL A 109 12.70 8.73 -13.03
CA VAL A 109 11.45 8.47 -12.29
C VAL A 109 11.30 6.97 -12.04
N VAL A 110 11.06 6.60 -10.78
CA VAL A 110 10.80 5.20 -10.43
C VAL A 110 9.36 4.82 -10.75
N VAL A 111 9.17 3.77 -11.54
CA VAL A 111 7.87 3.14 -11.79
C VAL A 111 7.82 1.80 -11.05
N PRO A 112 7.34 1.79 -9.81
CA PRO A 112 7.29 0.56 -9.02
C PRO A 112 6.13 -0.32 -9.48
N VAL A 113 6.41 -1.59 -9.73
CA VAL A 113 5.43 -2.54 -10.27
C VAL A 113 5.28 -3.75 -9.36
N ASN A 114 4.03 -4.15 -9.16
CA ASN A 114 3.72 -5.35 -8.38
C ASN A 114 4.34 -6.60 -9.06
N PRO A 115 5.21 -7.35 -8.36
CA PRO A 115 5.87 -8.55 -8.91
C PRO A 115 4.91 -9.70 -9.23
N MET A 116 3.65 -9.62 -8.83
CA MET A 116 2.63 -10.61 -9.19
C MET A 116 1.94 -10.32 -10.53
N ASN A 117 2.18 -9.15 -11.14
CA ASN A 117 1.60 -8.80 -12.43
C ASN A 117 2.07 -9.74 -13.53
N ARG A 118 1.15 -10.09 -14.42
CA ARG A 118 1.41 -10.93 -15.60
C ARG A 118 1.68 -10.10 -16.84
N ALA A 119 2.07 -10.77 -17.92
CA ALA A 119 2.47 -10.10 -19.16
C ALA A 119 1.46 -9.06 -19.67
N GLU A 120 0.15 -9.37 -19.63
CA GLU A 120 -0.89 -8.44 -20.08
C GLU A 120 -0.95 -7.15 -19.25
N GLU A 121 -0.77 -7.26 -17.94
CA GLU A 121 -0.74 -6.12 -17.04
C GLU A 121 0.56 -5.32 -17.22
N LEU A 122 1.69 -6.02 -17.34
CA LEU A 122 3.02 -5.41 -17.48
C LEU A 122 3.14 -4.51 -18.72
N LYS A 123 2.42 -4.81 -19.81
CA LYS A 123 2.36 -3.93 -20.99
C LYS A 123 1.96 -2.51 -20.63
N HIS A 124 0.94 -2.38 -19.78
CA HIS A 124 0.47 -1.06 -19.35
C HIS A 124 1.55 -0.26 -18.62
N TYR A 125 2.33 -0.90 -17.73
CA TYR A 125 3.41 -0.25 -16.98
C TYR A 125 4.66 0.05 -17.83
N ILE A 126 4.76 -0.49 -19.03
CA ILE A 126 5.78 -0.11 -20.00
C ILE A 126 5.28 1.05 -20.87
N LEU A 127 4.07 0.94 -21.41
CA LEU A 127 3.50 1.87 -22.40
C LEU A 127 3.10 3.21 -21.79
N ASP A 128 2.35 3.19 -20.70
CA ASP A 128 1.78 4.43 -20.12
C ASP A 128 2.85 5.43 -19.66
N PRO A 129 3.93 5.00 -18.96
CA PRO A 129 5.04 5.88 -18.60
C PRO A 129 6.12 6.04 -19.68
N ASP A 130 5.95 5.48 -20.87
CA ASP A 130 6.94 5.44 -21.96
C ASP A 130 8.30 4.84 -21.54
N ALA A 131 8.30 3.82 -20.69
CA ALA A 131 9.53 3.24 -20.16
C ALA A 131 10.34 2.51 -21.26
N LYS A 132 11.64 2.75 -21.27
CA LYS A 132 12.60 2.07 -22.17
C LYS A 132 13.57 1.16 -21.41
N VAL A 133 13.65 1.32 -20.10
CA VAL A 133 14.52 0.53 -19.22
C VAL A 133 13.71 -0.09 -18.10
N ALA A 134 14.02 -1.34 -17.77
CA ALA A 134 13.45 -2.03 -16.63
C ALA A 134 14.54 -2.70 -15.78
N ILE A 135 14.27 -2.81 -14.47
CA ILE A 135 15.08 -3.60 -13.54
C ILE A 135 14.15 -4.63 -12.89
N THR A 136 14.52 -5.91 -12.99
CA THR A 136 13.66 -7.01 -12.50
C THR A 136 14.48 -8.15 -11.91
N SER A 137 13.82 -9.06 -11.19
CA SER A 137 14.43 -10.31 -10.75
C SER A 137 14.28 -11.40 -11.81
N ALA A 138 15.19 -12.37 -11.81
CA ALA A 138 15.29 -13.41 -12.84
C ALA A 138 14.06 -14.33 -12.88
N ASP A 139 13.39 -14.55 -11.75
CA ASP A 139 12.14 -15.33 -11.69
C ASP A 139 10.94 -14.61 -12.35
N LEU A 140 10.98 -13.28 -12.43
CA LEU A 140 9.94 -12.44 -13.05
C LEU A 140 10.27 -12.07 -14.52
N ALA A 141 11.53 -12.16 -14.90
CA ALA A 141 11.99 -11.81 -16.25
C ALA A 141 11.22 -12.52 -17.40
N PRO A 142 10.75 -13.78 -17.27
CA PRO A 142 9.94 -14.42 -18.31
C PRO A 142 8.61 -13.72 -18.59
N GLU A 143 7.91 -13.21 -17.58
CA GLU A 143 6.66 -12.46 -17.78
C GLU A 143 6.92 -11.09 -18.43
N LEU A 144 8.01 -10.43 -18.02
CA LEU A 144 8.43 -9.17 -18.65
C LEU A 144 8.82 -9.37 -20.13
N ALA A 145 9.52 -10.47 -20.46
CA ALA A 145 9.88 -10.83 -21.83
C ALA A 145 8.63 -11.06 -22.70
N LYS A 146 7.63 -11.78 -22.17
CA LYS A 146 6.35 -12.00 -22.86
C LYS A 146 5.61 -10.68 -23.10
N ALA A 147 5.57 -9.79 -22.10
CA ALA A 147 4.96 -8.47 -22.23
C ALA A 147 5.66 -7.66 -23.34
N ASN A 148 7.01 -7.61 -23.29
CA ASN A 148 7.81 -6.85 -24.25
C ASN A 148 7.66 -7.37 -25.70
N ALA A 149 7.58 -8.68 -25.89
CA ALA A 149 7.39 -9.28 -27.21
C ALA A 149 6.04 -8.93 -27.87
N GLN A 150 5.03 -8.61 -27.08
CA GLN A 150 3.69 -8.23 -27.57
C GLN A 150 3.58 -6.75 -27.95
N LEU A 151 4.60 -5.93 -27.63
CA LEU A 151 4.63 -4.51 -27.95
C LEU A 151 5.19 -4.28 -29.36
N MET A 152 4.81 -3.16 -29.96
CA MET A 152 5.42 -2.73 -31.23
C MET A 152 6.91 -2.39 -30.98
N PRO A 153 7.79 -2.60 -31.99
CA PRO A 153 9.24 -2.41 -31.81
C PRO A 153 9.63 -1.04 -31.19
N ALA A 154 8.94 0.02 -31.58
CA ALA A 154 9.21 1.37 -31.05
C ALA A 154 8.76 1.57 -29.58
N GLU A 155 7.86 0.73 -29.08
CA GLU A 155 7.30 0.79 -27.74
C GLU A 155 8.04 -0.10 -26.73
N ARG A 156 8.83 -1.04 -27.23
CA ARG A 156 9.56 -2.03 -26.43
C ARG A 156 10.58 -1.40 -25.50
N LEU A 157 10.87 -2.11 -24.43
CA LEU A 157 12.05 -1.88 -23.61
C LEU A 157 13.30 -2.13 -24.48
N THR A 158 14.29 -1.26 -24.34
CA THR A 158 15.59 -1.38 -25.02
C THR A 158 16.65 -2.02 -24.13
N HIS A 159 16.51 -1.90 -22.82
CA HIS A 159 17.44 -2.47 -21.84
C HIS A 159 16.67 -3.04 -20.63
N VAL A 160 17.13 -4.18 -20.15
CA VAL A 160 16.65 -4.79 -18.91
C VAL A 160 17.84 -5.24 -18.07
N ILE A 161 17.86 -4.78 -16.82
CA ILE A 161 18.83 -5.27 -15.83
C ILE A 161 18.14 -6.38 -15.03
N VAL A 162 18.79 -7.53 -14.93
CA VAL A 162 18.24 -8.70 -14.24
C VAL A 162 19.14 -9.11 -13.08
N THR A 163 18.53 -9.26 -11.88
CA THR A 163 19.20 -9.74 -10.67
C THR A 163 18.64 -11.08 -10.21
N HIS A 164 19.45 -11.86 -9.51
CA HIS A 164 19.00 -13.00 -8.70
C HIS A 164 18.98 -12.57 -7.23
N TYR A 165 18.02 -13.04 -6.46
CA TYR A 165 17.97 -12.70 -5.02
C TYR A 165 19.23 -13.17 -4.29
N SER A 166 19.82 -14.30 -4.73
CA SER A 166 21.09 -14.82 -4.22
C SER A 166 22.27 -13.86 -4.40
N ASP A 167 22.23 -12.92 -5.36
CA ASP A 167 23.30 -11.94 -5.54
C ASP A 167 23.47 -11.01 -4.31
N ALA A 168 22.43 -10.87 -3.48
CA ALA A 168 22.45 -10.07 -2.24
C ALA A 168 22.63 -10.91 -0.98
N MET A 169 22.73 -12.22 -1.08
CA MET A 169 22.80 -13.10 0.09
C MET A 169 24.23 -13.48 0.49
N GLY A 170 25.21 -13.26 -0.40
CA GLY A 170 26.61 -13.63 -0.17
C GLY A 170 26.76 -15.11 0.21
N ASP A 171 27.81 -15.44 0.98
CA ASP A 171 28.05 -16.80 1.48
C ASP A 171 27.04 -17.25 2.56
N ALA A 172 26.07 -16.43 2.86
CA ALA A 172 25.06 -16.67 3.92
C ALA A 172 24.09 -17.84 3.63
N PHE A 173 24.13 -18.43 2.43
CA PHE A 173 23.43 -19.69 2.13
C PHE A 173 24.05 -20.91 2.80
N ASP A 174 25.29 -20.83 3.24
CA ASP A 174 25.98 -21.95 3.87
C ASP A 174 25.67 -22.01 5.38
N ASN A 175 24.40 -22.19 5.70
CA ASN A 175 23.91 -22.25 7.09
C ASN A 175 24.10 -23.60 7.80
N ALA A 176 24.84 -24.53 7.22
CA ALA A 176 25.00 -25.85 7.78
C ALA A 176 25.76 -25.88 9.13
N GLY A 177 26.36 -24.77 9.55
CA GLY A 177 27.21 -24.71 10.74
C GLY A 177 26.75 -23.82 11.91
N SER A 178 25.82 -22.89 11.74
CA SER A 178 25.55 -21.86 12.77
C SER A 178 24.39 -22.15 13.73
N GLY A 179 23.61 -23.20 13.54
CA GLY A 179 22.44 -23.53 14.38
C GLY A 179 21.34 -22.47 14.41
N GLN A 180 21.38 -21.50 13.53
CA GLN A 180 20.55 -20.27 13.55
C GLN A 180 19.85 -20.00 12.24
N ALA A 181 19.49 -20.98 11.52
CA ALA A 181 18.79 -20.66 10.30
C ALA A 181 17.34 -20.85 10.42
N VAL A 182 16.59 -19.93 10.02
CA VAL A 182 15.19 -20.22 9.86
C VAL A 182 14.63 -19.59 8.59
N MET A 183 15.34 -19.80 7.52
CA MET A 183 14.73 -19.62 6.21
C MET A 183 13.95 -20.88 5.89
N PRO A 184 12.63 -20.78 5.60
CA PRO A 184 11.87 -21.94 5.13
C PRO A 184 12.56 -22.59 3.92
N GLU A 185 12.61 -23.91 3.85
CA GLU A 185 13.31 -24.65 2.80
C GLU A 185 12.83 -24.23 1.39
N ALA A 186 11.51 -24.04 1.22
CA ALA A 186 10.95 -23.54 -0.02
C ALA A 186 11.46 -22.15 -0.43
N TRP A 187 11.81 -21.31 0.56
CA TRP A 187 12.39 -19.99 0.31
C TRP A 187 13.87 -20.08 -0.02
N ALA A 188 14.62 -20.95 0.65
CA ALA A 188 16.02 -21.21 0.33
C ALA A 188 16.15 -21.68 -1.14
N GLN A 189 15.30 -22.60 -1.55
CA GLN A 189 15.23 -23.06 -2.92
C GLN A 189 14.86 -21.92 -3.90
N TRP A 190 13.78 -21.16 -3.63
CA TRP A 190 13.34 -20.06 -4.49
C TRP A 190 14.40 -18.97 -4.61
N LEU A 191 14.91 -18.46 -3.50
CA LEU A 191 15.88 -17.36 -3.48
C LEU A 191 17.25 -17.78 -4.03
N GLY A 192 17.64 -19.06 -3.83
CA GLY A 192 18.90 -19.61 -4.30
C GLY A 192 18.87 -20.03 -5.77
N THR A 193 17.69 -20.18 -6.38
CA THR A 193 17.60 -20.63 -7.78
C THR A 193 18.15 -19.58 -8.73
N ARG A 194 19.12 -20.01 -9.56
CA ARG A 194 19.62 -19.19 -10.65
C ARG A 194 18.86 -19.54 -11.92
N HIS A 195 17.98 -18.66 -12.32
CA HIS A 195 17.18 -18.81 -13.54
C HIS A 195 18.00 -18.44 -14.77
N LEU A 196 17.80 -19.15 -15.86
CA LEU A 196 18.29 -18.73 -17.18
C LEU A 196 17.51 -17.48 -17.60
N LEU A 197 18.25 -16.47 -18.05
CA LEU A 197 17.63 -15.23 -18.51
C LEU A 197 16.97 -15.46 -19.88
N PRO A 198 15.68 -15.12 -20.06
CA PRO A 198 15.02 -15.27 -21.34
C PRO A 198 15.61 -14.26 -22.34
N PRO A 199 15.82 -14.63 -23.59
CA PRO A 199 16.12 -13.67 -24.63
C PRO A 199 14.95 -12.71 -24.81
N MET A 200 15.25 -11.43 -24.96
CA MET A 200 14.24 -10.38 -25.20
C MET A 200 14.54 -9.74 -26.57
N GLU A 201 13.62 -9.91 -27.50
CA GLU A 201 13.78 -9.39 -28.85
C GLU A 201 13.91 -7.86 -28.88
N GLY A 202 14.96 -7.34 -29.50
CA GLY A 202 15.24 -5.90 -29.58
C GLY A 202 15.65 -5.25 -28.24
N CYS A 203 15.99 -6.05 -27.22
CA CYS A 203 16.32 -5.59 -25.89
C CYS A 203 17.67 -6.17 -25.44
N THR A 204 18.54 -5.33 -24.90
CA THR A 204 19.79 -5.76 -24.25
C THR A 204 19.50 -6.16 -22.81
N VAL A 205 19.81 -7.42 -22.47
CA VAL A 205 19.69 -7.94 -21.11
C VAL A 205 21.07 -7.88 -20.44
N THR A 206 21.17 -7.15 -19.33
CA THR A 206 22.41 -6.97 -18.56
C THR A 206 22.26 -7.65 -17.21
N SER A 207 23.27 -8.40 -16.77
CA SER A 207 23.26 -8.98 -15.43
C SER A 207 23.47 -7.91 -14.37
N TRP A 208 23.01 -8.17 -13.13
CA TRP A 208 23.23 -7.29 -11.99
C TRP A 208 24.72 -7.03 -11.73
N ALA A 209 25.55 -8.06 -11.82
CA ALA A 209 26.99 -7.96 -11.64
C ALA A 209 27.64 -7.04 -12.68
N ASP A 210 27.29 -7.20 -13.97
CA ASP A 210 27.80 -6.34 -15.04
C ASP A 210 27.34 -4.88 -14.89
N ALA A 211 26.10 -4.69 -14.46
CA ALA A 211 25.58 -3.34 -14.18
C ALA A 211 26.33 -2.66 -13.02
N LEU A 212 26.71 -3.41 -11.97
CA LEU A 212 27.49 -2.89 -10.85
C LEU A 212 29.00 -2.76 -11.15
N ALA A 213 29.50 -3.36 -12.22
CA ALA A 213 30.89 -3.20 -12.65
C ALA A 213 31.15 -1.86 -13.35
N CYS A 214 30.11 -1.04 -13.54
CA CYS A 214 30.17 0.26 -14.20
C CYS A 214 31.03 1.27 -13.42
N ASP A 215 31.85 2.03 -14.12
CA ASP A 215 32.62 3.13 -13.52
C ASP A 215 31.68 4.32 -13.24
N VAL A 216 31.84 4.92 -12.08
CA VAL A 216 31.06 6.11 -11.68
C VAL A 216 31.47 7.39 -12.38
N SER A 217 32.59 7.40 -13.14
CA SER A 217 33.01 8.55 -13.95
C SER A 217 31.97 9.00 -14.98
N ASP A 218 31.07 8.11 -15.40
CA ASP A 218 29.99 8.42 -16.36
C ASP A 218 28.70 8.90 -15.68
N LEU A 219 28.73 9.04 -14.37
CA LEU A 219 27.57 9.45 -13.61
C LEU A 219 27.21 10.91 -13.86
N PRO A 220 26.02 11.25 -14.36
CA PRO A 220 25.64 12.62 -14.60
C PRO A 220 25.53 13.42 -13.30
N GLU A 221 25.61 14.75 -13.43
CA GLU A 221 25.30 15.64 -12.33
C GLU A 221 23.89 15.38 -11.81
N HIS A 222 23.75 15.41 -10.48
CA HIS A 222 22.45 15.28 -9.85
C HIS A 222 21.73 16.63 -9.84
N SER A 223 20.76 16.81 -10.74
CA SER A 223 20.17 18.11 -11.08
C SER A 223 18.66 18.20 -10.83
N VAL A 224 18.03 17.18 -10.19
CA VAL A 224 16.61 17.24 -9.84
C VAL A 224 16.39 18.05 -8.56
N GLY A 225 15.33 18.85 -8.59
CA GLY A 225 14.85 19.62 -7.45
C GLY A 225 13.64 18.97 -6.75
N PRO A 226 13.16 19.59 -5.69
CA PRO A 226 12.07 19.05 -4.89
C PRO A 226 10.75 18.90 -5.66
N GLN A 227 10.53 19.70 -6.70
CA GLN A 227 9.29 19.69 -7.50
C GLN A 227 9.35 18.77 -8.72
N ASP A 228 10.52 18.20 -9.04
CA ASP A 228 10.63 17.22 -10.11
C ASP A 228 9.91 15.91 -9.71
N LEU A 229 9.39 15.20 -10.70
CA LEU A 229 8.74 13.90 -10.51
C LEU A 229 9.78 12.89 -10.02
N ALA A 230 9.45 12.17 -8.95
CA ALA A 230 10.33 11.18 -8.35
C ALA A 230 9.86 9.75 -8.56
N VAL A 231 8.57 9.51 -8.30
CA VAL A 231 7.98 8.18 -8.38
C VAL A 231 6.59 8.25 -9.01
N LEU A 232 6.24 7.19 -9.72
CA LEU A 232 4.96 7.03 -10.41
C LEU A 232 4.32 5.69 -9.99
N PRO A 233 3.85 5.55 -8.74
CA PRO A 233 3.13 4.38 -8.29
C PRO A 233 1.74 4.35 -8.91
N TYR A 234 1.29 3.15 -9.30
CA TYR A 234 0.00 2.97 -9.93
C TYR A 234 -1.06 2.51 -8.93
N THR A 235 -2.23 3.14 -9.00
CA THR A 235 -3.41 2.74 -8.24
C THR A 235 -4.39 1.99 -9.14
N SER A 236 -4.98 0.92 -8.62
CA SER A 236 -6.08 0.23 -9.30
C SER A 236 -7.27 1.17 -9.33
N GLY A 237 -7.39 1.94 -10.40
CA GLY A 237 -8.52 2.83 -10.63
C GLY A 237 -9.86 2.10 -10.47
N THR A 238 -10.86 2.85 -10.06
CA THR A 238 -12.22 2.29 -9.85
C THR A 238 -12.96 1.98 -11.15
N THR A 239 -12.40 2.31 -12.32
CA THR A 239 -13.10 2.27 -13.61
C THR A 239 -12.18 1.95 -14.80
N GLY A 240 -11.22 1.03 -14.68
CA GLY A 240 -10.37 0.68 -15.82
C GLY A 240 -8.91 0.39 -15.48
N LEU A 241 -8.01 0.65 -16.42
CA LEU A 241 -6.57 0.45 -16.26
C LEU A 241 -6.01 1.24 -15.06
N PRO A 242 -4.99 0.73 -14.38
CA PRO A 242 -4.31 1.43 -13.30
C PRO A 242 -3.83 2.82 -13.73
N LYS A 243 -3.92 3.80 -12.82
CA LYS A 243 -3.49 5.18 -13.07
C LYS A 243 -2.21 5.47 -12.31
N GLY A 244 -1.21 6.05 -12.97
CA GLY A 244 0.03 6.50 -12.35
C GLY A 244 -0.20 7.77 -11.51
N CYS A 245 0.10 7.72 -10.22
CA CYS A 245 0.02 8.86 -9.32
C CYS A 245 1.35 9.63 -9.36
N MET A 246 1.32 10.89 -9.80
CA MET A 246 2.51 11.73 -9.90
C MET A 246 2.95 12.25 -8.55
N HIS A 247 4.02 11.71 -8.00
CA HIS A 247 4.65 12.19 -6.77
C HIS A 247 5.99 12.84 -7.04
N THR A 248 6.13 14.07 -6.56
CA THR A 248 7.38 14.81 -6.59
C THR A 248 8.33 14.35 -5.49
N HIS A 249 9.61 14.71 -5.59
CA HIS A 249 10.54 14.50 -4.48
C HIS A 249 10.03 15.14 -3.18
N ALA A 250 9.42 16.33 -3.27
CA ALA A 250 8.90 17.05 -2.10
C ALA A 250 7.74 16.31 -1.43
N SER A 251 6.78 15.76 -2.18
CA SER A 251 5.62 15.08 -1.60
C SER A 251 6.02 13.81 -0.85
N ILE A 252 6.93 13.03 -1.41
CA ILE A 252 7.47 11.82 -0.75
C ILE A 252 8.37 12.20 0.43
N MET A 253 9.24 13.20 0.28
CA MET A 253 10.12 13.69 1.35
C MET A 253 9.31 14.13 2.55
N HIS A 254 8.23 14.90 2.33
CA HIS A 254 7.37 15.36 3.40
C HIS A 254 6.85 14.20 4.25
N ASN A 255 6.30 13.17 3.61
CA ASN A 255 5.75 12.03 4.35
C ASN A 255 6.81 11.10 4.93
N ALA A 256 7.97 10.96 4.31
CA ALA A 256 9.10 10.23 4.89
C ALA A 256 9.56 10.87 6.20
N VAL A 257 9.75 12.20 6.20
CA VAL A 257 10.13 12.97 7.41
C VAL A 257 9.03 12.93 8.47
N SER A 258 7.77 13.15 8.06
CA SER A 258 6.63 13.10 8.95
C SER A 258 6.48 11.74 9.62
N THR A 259 6.67 10.64 8.88
CA THR A 259 6.62 9.28 9.41
C THR A 259 7.77 9.02 10.39
N ALA A 260 8.99 9.44 10.05
CA ALA A 260 10.13 9.33 10.96
C ALA A 260 9.86 10.07 12.28
N MET A 261 9.34 11.29 12.22
CA MET A 261 9.01 12.07 13.42
C MET A 261 7.88 11.44 14.22
N TRP A 262 6.80 10.98 13.56
CA TRP A 262 5.64 10.39 14.21
C TRP A 262 5.98 9.12 14.97
N GLY A 263 6.74 8.22 14.36
CA GLY A 263 7.20 6.97 14.95
C GLY A 263 8.39 7.11 15.92
N GLY A 264 8.95 8.30 16.12
CA GLY A 264 10.15 8.47 16.95
C GLY A 264 11.42 7.96 16.26
N GLY A 265 11.49 8.09 14.93
CA GLY A 265 12.60 7.64 14.11
C GLY A 265 13.94 8.25 14.53
N ASN A 266 14.92 7.40 14.74
CA ASN A 266 16.30 7.77 15.04
C ASN A 266 17.26 6.72 14.46
N PHE A 267 18.56 7.02 14.48
CA PHE A 267 19.57 6.14 13.85
C PHE A 267 19.73 4.77 14.54
N GLU A 268 19.30 4.59 15.78
CA GLU A 268 19.38 3.31 16.50
C GLU A 268 18.25 2.36 16.16
N ASN A 269 17.20 2.85 15.50
CA ASN A 269 16.05 2.02 15.16
C ASN A 269 16.42 0.92 14.17
N VAL A 270 15.78 -0.23 14.37
CA VAL A 270 15.82 -1.38 13.47
C VAL A 270 14.38 -1.62 12.99
N VAL A 271 14.15 -1.52 11.69
CA VAL A 271 12.81 -1.54 11.09
C VAL A 271 12.60 -2.83 10.31
N LEU A 272 11.55 -3.58 10.60
CA LEU A 272 11.17 -4.74 9.80
C LEU A 272 10.42 -4.30 8.54
N SER A 273 10.98 -4.63 7.38
CA SER A 273 10.42 -4.31 6.07
C SER A 273 9.82 -5.55 5.41
N VAL A 274 8.54 -5.75 5.58
CA VAL A 274 7.77 -6.83 4.95
C VAL A 274 6.61 -6.30 4.11
N VAL A 275 6.11 -5.11 4.44
CA VAL A 275 5.16 -4.40 3.57
C VAL A 275 5.84 -4.16 2.22
N PRO A 276 5.18 -4.50 1.09
CA PRO A 276 5.81 -4.41 -0.22
C PRO A 276 6.34 -3.01 -0.55
N MET A 277 7.62 -2.91 -0.94
CA MET A 277 8.25 -1.64 -1.30
C MET A 277 7.72 -1.05 -2.61
N PHE A 278 7.14 -1.87 -3.49
CA PHE A 278 6.45 -1.38 -4.68
C PHE A 278 5.13 -0.65 -4.34
N HIS A 279 4.59 -0.87 -3.13
CA HIS A 279 3.44 -0.15 -2.62
C HIS A 279 3.89 1.11 -1.87
N ILE A 280 3.11 2.19 -2.01
CA ILE A 280 3.46 3.50 -1.47
C ILE A 280 3.76 3.48 0.04
N THR A 281 3.07 2.64 0.83
CA THR A 281 3.33 2.50 2.27
C THR A 281 4.71 1.92 2.55
N GLY A 282 5.08 0.83 1.87
CA GLY A 282 6.41 0.22 2.00
C GLY A 282 7.53 1.16 1.53
N MET A 283 7.29 1.87 0.43
CA MET A 283 8.25 2.82 -0.13
C MET A 283 8.48 4.02 0.78
N VAL A 284 7.42 4.67 1.25
CA VAL A 284 7.52 5.94 1.98
C VAL A 284 7.69 5.72 3.47
N SER A 285 6.75 4.99 4.10
CA SER A 285 6.72 4.85 5.55
C SER A 285 7.76 3.86 6.09
N VAL A 286 8.18 2.89 5.26
CA VAL A 286 9.18 1.92 5.68
C VAL A 286 10.55 2.28 5.10
N LEU A 287 10.72 2.34 3.78
CA LEU A 287 12.04 2.57 3.19
C LEU A 287 12.53 4.01 3.40
N HIS A 288 11.83 5.01 2.85
CA HIS A 288 12.36 6.40 2.90
C HIS A 288 12.46 6.95 4.33
N ALA A 289 11.50 6.65 5.22
CA ALA A 289 11.57 7.07 6.62
C ALA A 289 12.77 6.44 7.36
N THR A 290 13.06 5.16 7.11
CA THR A 290 14.20 4.44 7.68
C THR A 290 15.53 5.02 7.20
N ILE A 291 15.68 5.20 5.89
CA ILE A 291 16.94 5.73 5.31
C ILE A 291 17.15 7.19 5.71
N TYR A 292 16.10 8.02 5.75
CA TYR A 292 16.18 9.40 6.24
C TYR A 292 16.68 9.47 7.69
N SER A 293 16.21 8.59 8.56
CA SER A 293 16.60 8.53 9.97
C SER A 293 18.01 7.97 10.19
N GLY A 294 18.61 7.32 9.19
CA GLY A 294 19.85 6.56 9.35
C GLY A 294 19.68 5.26 10.11
N SER A 295 18.47 4.71 10.14
CA SER A 295 18.09 3.45 10.81
C SER A 295 18.52 2.22 10.00
N THR A 296 18.39 1.04 10.58
CA THR A 296 18.66 -0.24 9.89
C THR A 296 17.37 -0.85 9.37
N LEU A 297 17.35 -1.32 8.13
CA LEU A 297 16.21 -1.99 7.50
C LEU A 297 16.45 -3.50 7.42
N VAL A 298 15.65 -4.29 8.13
CA VAL A 298 15.64 -5.77 8.06
C VAL A 298 14.59 -6.18 7.04
N ILE A 299 15.01 -6.76 5.92
CA ILE A 299 14.18 -6.98 4.75
C ILE A 299 13.68 -8.42 4.70
N MET A 300 12.36 -8.57 4.54
CA MET A 300 11.71 -9.82 4.17
C MET A 300 11.11 -9.71 2.76
N PRO A 301 11.37 -10.67 1.87
CA PRO A 301 10.82 -10.62 0.51
C PRO A 301 9.30 -10.84 0.47
N ARG A 302 8.78 -11.68 1.37
CA ARG A 302 7.35 -12.00 1.53
C ARG A 302 7.05 -12.22 3.00
N TRP A 303 5.77 -12.29 3.36
CA TRP A 303 5.35 -12.63 4.70
C TRP A 303 5.53 -14.13 4.98
N ASP A 304 6.19 -14.42 6.09
CA ASP A 304 6.22 -15.71 6.76
C ASP A 304 6.32 -15.44 8.26
N ARG A 305 5.39 -15.97 9.04
CA ARG A 305 5.28 -15.66 10.48
C ARG A 305 6.45 -16.17 11.31
N GLU A 306 6.96 -17.36 10.97
CA GLU A 306 8.08 -17.96 11.71
C GLU A 306 9.37 -17.16 11.47
N LEU A 307 9.63 -16.85 10.20
CA LEU A 307 10.76 -16.03 9.82
C LEU A 307 10.66 -14.62 10.42
N ALA A 308 9.46 -14.01 10.43
CA ALA A 308 9.26 -12.70 11.03
C ALA A 308 9.61 -12.70 12.53
N GLY A 309 9.11 -13.68 13.29
CA GLY A 309 9.42 -13.83 14.71
C GLY A 309 10.91 -14.00 14.97
N HIS A 310 11.61 -14.80 14.15
CA HIS A 310 13.05 -14.98 14.23
C HIS A 310 13.85 -13.72 13.90
N LEU A 311 13.48 -13.01 12.84
CA LEU A 311 14.16 -11.77 12.44
C LEU A 311 13.97 -10.67 13.50
N ILE A 312 12.76 -10.55 14.07
CA ILE A 312 12.49 -9.61 15.16
C ILE A 312 13.41 -9.90 16.34
N SER A 313 13.44 -11.15 16.80
CA SER A 313 14.27 -11.58 17.94
C SER A 313 15.76 -11.40 17.67
N ARG A 314 16.23 -11.81 16.49
CA ARG A 314 17.66 -11.82 16.14
C ARG A 314 18.24 -10.43 15.98
N TRP A 315 17.52 -9.55 15.30
CA TRP A 315 18.03 -8.22 14.94
C TRP A 315 17.56 -7.12 15.90
N GLY A 316 16.80 -7.47 16.94
CA GLY A 316 16.27 -6.50 17.90
C GLY A 316 15.39 -5.47 17.20
N VAL A 317 14.46 -5.94 16.38
CA VAL A 317 13.55 -5.04 15.63
C VAL A 317 12.79 -4.14 16.60
N THR A 318 12.88 -2.84 16.39
CA THR A 318 12.21 -1.83 17.21
C THR A 318 10.89 -1.33 16.61
N HIS A 319 10.79 -1.33 15.28
CA HIS A 319 9.64 -0.78 14.55
C HIS A 319 9.13 -1.78 13.52
N TRP A 320 7.82 -2.02 13.55
CA TRP A 320 7.19 -2.91 12.60
C TRP A 320 5.90 -2.31 12.04
N THR A 321 6.00 -1.74 10.84
CA THR A 321 4.83 -1.36 10.03
C THR A 321 4.31 -2.59 9.31
N ASN A 322 3.00 -2.87 9.45
CA ASN A 322 2.40 -4.11 8.98
C ASN A 322 0.92 -3.93 8.57
N ILE A 323 0.27 -5.03 8.26
CA ILE A 323 -1.20 -5.11 8.13
C ILE A 323 -1.74 -6.03 9.23
N PRO A 324 -2.99 -5.85 9.69
CA PRO A 324 -3.55 -6.63 10.82
C PRO A 324 -3.44 -8.14 10.66
N THR A 325 -3.58 -8.67 9.45
CA THR A 325 -3.47 -10.11 9.17
C THR A 325 -2.09 -10.68 9.51
N MET A 326 -1.02 -9.92 9.34
CA MET A 326 0.34 -10.33 9.71
C MET A 326 0.49 -10.47 11.22
N VAL A 327 -0.08 -9.54 11.97
CA VAL A 327 -0.07 -9.59 13.44
C VAL A 327 -0.86 -10.78 13.96
N ILE A 328 -2.06 -10.99 13.42
CA ILE A 328 -2.92 -12.12 13.78
C ILE A 328 -2.20 -13.45 13.52
N ASP A 329 -1.57 -13.56 12.35
CA ASP A 329 -0.86 -14.77 11.94
C ASP A 329 0.38 -15.03 12.82
N LEU A 330 1.17 -13.99 13.15
CA LEU A 330 2.29 -14.11 14.06
C LEU A 330 1.86 -14.60 15.46
N LEU A 331 0.80 -14.00 16.03
CA LEU A 331 0.25 -14.36 17.34
C LEU A 331 -0.36 -15.77 17.35
N ALA A 332 -0.72 -16.32 16.19
CA ALA A 332 -1.22 -17.68 16.01
C ALA A 332 -0.10 -18.71 15.77
N SER A 333 1.16 -18.30 15.71
CA SER A 333 2.28 -19.23 15.56
C SER A 333 2.35 -20.20 16.76
N PRO A 334 2.52 -21.51 16.54
CA PRO A 334 2.77 -22.47 17.62
C PRO A 334 4.11 -22.24 18.30
N ASN A 335 5.04 -21.53 17.66
CA ASN A 335 6.33 -21.17 18.19
C ASN A 335 6.40 -19.77 18.79
N PHE A 336 5.28 -19.06 18.87
CA PHE A 336 5.22 -17.64 19.27
C PHE A 336 5.97 -17.39 20.61
N ALA A 337 5.81 -18.28 21.59
CA ALA A 337 6.49 -18.17 22.88
C ALA A 337 8.04 -18.23 22.83
N LYS A 338 8.61 -18.60 21.67
CA LYS A 338 10.06 -18.64 21.45
C LYS A 338 10.60 -17.33 20.88
N PHE A 339 9.71 -16.43 20.44
CA PHE A 339 10.11 -15.16 19.83
C PHE A 339 10.23 -14.08 20.90
N ASP A 340 11.34 -13.36 20.86
CA ASP A 340 11.55 -12.18 21.71
C ASP A 340 11.11 -10.91 20.98
N LEU A 341 9.99 -10.34 21.42
CA LEU A 341 9.45 -9.09 20.92
C LEU A 341 9.75 -7.90 21.84
N SER A 342 10.57 -8.07 22.89
CA SER A 342 10.84 -7.04 23.90
C SER A 342 11.49 -5.77 23.34
N SER A 343 12.16 -5.89 22.19
CA SER A 343 12.77 -4.75 21.48
C SER A 343 11.74 -3.89 20.74
N VAL A 344 10.54 -4.42 20.45
CA VAL A 344 9.54 -3.70 19.66
C VAL A 344 8.94 -2.55 20.47
N VAL A 345 9.12 -1.33 19.99
CA VAL A 345 8.56 -0.12 20.62
C VAL A 345 7.45 0.53 19.80
N TYR A 346 7.37 0.20 18.52
CA TYR A 346 6.32 0.68 17.62
C TYR A 346 5.77 -0.47 16.78
N ILE A 347 4.46 -0.64 16.84
CA ILE A 347 3.70 -1.54 15.98
C ILE A 347 2.48 -0.80 15.44
N GLY A 348 2.29 -0.82 14.14
CA GLY A 348 1.15 -0.15 13.54
C GLY A 348 1.08 -0.38 12.04
N GLY A 349 0.04 0.15 11.45
CA GLY A 349 -0.17 0.01 10.01
C GLY A 349 -1.58 0.37 9.60
N GLY A 350 -2.01 -0.12 8.46
CA GLY A 350 -3.29 0.25 7.90
C GLY A 350 -3.75 -0.74 6.83
N GLY A 351 -4.68 -0.27 5.99
CA GLY A 351 -5.24 -1.09 4.92
C GLY A 351 -6.46 -1.92 5.33
N ALA A 352 -6.61 -2.20 6.62
CA ALA A 352 -7.79 -2.78 7.25
C ALA A 352 -7.82 -2.37 8.73
N ALA A 353 -8.98 -2.46 9.37
CA ALA A 353 -9.10 -2.23 10.81
C ALA A 353 -8.50 -3.42 11.60
N MET A 354 -7.81 -3.13 12.70
CA MET A 354 -7.31 -4.14 13.62
C MET A 354 -8.48 -4.68 14.47
N PRO A 355 -8.71 -6.02 14.53
CA PRO A 355 -9.72 -6.58 15.42
C PRO A 355 -9.45 -6.21 16.88
N GLN A 356 -10.48 -5.74 17.59
CA GLN A 356 -10.36 -5.24 18.94
C GLN A 356 -9.72 -6.24 19.90
N ALA A 357 -10.10 -7.51 19.84
CA ALA A 357 -9.54 -8.57 20.68
C ALA A 357 -8.03 -8.77 20.47
N VAL A 358 -7.55 -8.58 19.23
CA VAL A 358 -6.11 -8.68 18.91
C VAL A 358 -5.35 -7.47 19.42
N ALA A 359 -5.88 -6.26 19.21
CA ALA A 359 -5.29 -5.04 19.74
C ALA A 359 -5.20 -5.06 21.28
N GLN A 360 -6.25 -5.54 21.93
CA GLN A 360 -6.29 -5.71 23.39
C GLN A 360 -5.23 -6.72 23.88
N ARG A 361 -5.10 -7.86 23.19
CA ARG A 361 -4.07 -8.86 23.52
C ARG A 361 -2.65 -8.31 23.40
N LEU A 362 -2.37 -7.53 22.33
CA LEU A 362 -1.06 -6.87 22.17
C LEU A 362 -0.76 -5.93 23.33
N LEU A 363 -1.74 -5.15 23.74
CA LEU A 363 -1.58 -4.19 24.85
C LEU A 363 -1.38 -4.89 26.20
N GLU A 364 -2.22 -5.87 26.53
CA GLU A 364 -2.21 -6.54 27.83
C GLU A 364 -0.99 -7.47 28.02
N GLN A 365 -0.59 -8.19 26.97
CA GLN A 365 0.47 -9.18 27.07
C GLN A 365 1.86 -8.64 26.75
N TYR A 366 1.94 -7.60 25.90
CA TYR A 366 3.23 -7.10 25.37
C TYR A 366 3.41 -5.59 25.59
N GLY A 367 2.43 -4.88 26.15
CA GLY A 367 2.48 -3.42 26.34
C GLY A 367 2.48 -2.64 25.02
N LEU A 368 2.11 -3.28 23.91
CA LEU A 368 2.17 -2.70 22.57
C LEU A 368 0.79 -2.16 22.15
N SER A 369 0.68 -0.85 22.00
CA SER A 369 -0.49 -0.20 21.41
C SER A 369 -0.40 -0.24 19.88
N TYR A 370 -1.39 -0.84 19.22
CA TYR A 370 -1.43 -0.89 17.76
C TYR A 370 -1.88 0.47 17.18
N ALA A 371 -0.99 1.15 16.48
CA ALA A 371 -1.27 2.45 15.85
C ALA A 371 -1.86 2.25 14.45
N GLU A 372 -3.19 2.29 14.34
CA GLU A 372 -3.85 2.28 13.05
C GLU A 372 -3.59 3.59 12.29
N GLY A 373 -3.44 3.50 10.97
CA GLY A 373 -3.27 4.63 10.08
C GLY A 373 -4.03 4.44 8.77
N TYR A 374 -4.27 5.55 8.10
CA TYR A 374 -4.96 5.60 6.82
C TYR A 374 -4.19 6.45 5.82
N GLY A 375 -4.20 6.00 4.60
CA GLY A 375 -3.60 6.72 3.47
C GLY A 375 -3.87 6.02 2.16
N LEU A 376 -3.61 6.74 1.10
CA LEU A 376 -3.85 6.35 -0.28
C LEU A 376 -2.56 6.47 -1.08
N THR A 377 -2.53 5.88 -2.27
CA THR A 377 -1.43 6.11 -3.20
C THR A 377 -1.30 7.60 -3.49
N GLU A 378 -2.43 8.29 -3.62
CA GLU A 378 -2.56 9.72 -3.89
C GLU A 378 -2.07 10.64 -2.75
N THR A 379 -1.89 10.10 -1.54
CA THR A 379 -1.42 10.86 -0.37
C THR A 379 -0.02 10.47 0.11
N ALA A 380 0.77 9.79 -0.73
CA ALA A 380 2.12 9.31 -0.38
C ALA A 380 2.14 8.48 0.92
N ALA A 381 1.22 7.56 1.12
CA ALA A 381 0.96 6.77 2.32
C ALA A 381 0.23 7.58 3.41
N PRO A 382 0.66 7.72 4.70
CA PRO A 382 -0.29 8.14 5.72
C PRO A 382 -0.75 9.59 5.53
N SER A 383 -2.07 9.76 5.52
CA SER A 383 -2.75 11.04 5.68
C SER A 383 -3.36 11.19 7.07
N HIS A 384 -3.61 10.06 7.74
CA HIS A 384 -4.05 9.98 9.14
C HIS A 384 -3.28 8.88 9.87
N SER A 385 -3.03 9.08 11.16
CA SER A 385 -2.43 8.07 12.03
C SER A 385 -2.85 8.28 13.47
N ASN A 386 -2.95 7.21 14.21
CA ASN A 386 -3.18 7.30 15.64
C ASN A 386 -1.96 7.91 16.36
N PRO A 387 -2.16 8.85 17.27
CA PRO A 387 -1.13 9.23 18.23
C PRO A 387 -0.69 8.02 19.07
N HIS A 388 0.61 7.78 19.17
CA HIS A 388 1.13 6.57 19.81
C HIS A 388 0.77 6.44 21.29
N ASP A 389 0.65 7.56 21.98
CA ASP A 389 0.28 7.66 23.41
C ASP A 389 -1.24 7.70 23.65
N ARG A 390 -2.06 7.78 22.59
CA ARG A 390 -3.52 7.91 22.64
C ARG A 390 -4.19 7.20 21.48
N THR A 391 -3.89 5.93 21.28
CA THR A 391 -4.50 5.14 20.20
C THR A 391 -5.98 4.89 20.47
N LYS A 392 -6.81 5.07 19.44
CA LYS A 392 -8.18 4.54 19.39
C LYS A 392 -8.23 3.37 18.43
N GLN A 393 -8.95 2.32 18.83
CA GLN A 393 -9.10 1.12 18.00
C GLN A 393 -10.15 1.35 16.90
N GLN A 394 -10.00 0.66 15.78
CA GLN A 394 -10.89 0.73 14.62
C GLN A 394 -11.09 2.17 14.10
N CYS A 395 -10.05 2.94 14.13
CA CYS A 395 -10.02 4.36 13.85
C CYS A 395 -8.88 4.69 12.90
N LEU A 396 -9.11 5.60 11.95
CA LEU A 396 -8.06 6.06 11.03
C LEU A 396 -6.96 6.87 11.73
N GLY A 397 -7.25 7.34 12.95
CA GLY A 397 -6.42 8.27 13.68
C GLY A 397 -6.81 9.73 13.45
N VAL A 398 -5.86 10.62 13.64
CA VAL A 398 -6.00 12.06 13.40
C VAL A 398 -5.26 12.46 12.12
N PRO A 399 -5.61 13.60 11.50
CA PRO A 399 -4.85 14.12 10.36
C PRO A 399 -3.36 14.19 10.67
N PHE A 400 -2.54 13.78 9.71
CA PHE A 400 -1.09 13.68 9.87
C PHE A 400 -0.42 15.05 9.85
N ILE A 401 0.90 15.13 10.11
CA ILE A 401 1.65 16.39 10.10
C ILE A 401 1.41 17.16 8.78
N SER A 402 1.04 18.44 8.88
CA SER A 402 0.70 19.34 7.77
C SER A 402 -0.51 18.90 6.91
N CYS A 403 -1.27 17.88 7.29
CA CYS A 403 -2.47 17.47 6.59
C CYS A 403 -3.68 18.25 7.09
N ASP A 404 -4.38 18.95 6.19
CA ASP A 404 -5.71 19.52 6.42
C ASP A 404 -6.73 18.50 5.88
N ALA A 405 -7.46 17.84 6.77
CA ALA A 405 -8.48 16.87 6.42
C ALA A 405 -9.85 17.34 6.88
N ARG A 406 -10.85 17.21 6.00
CA ARG A 406 -12.21 17.66 6.24
C ARG A 406 -13.22 16.64 5.75
N LEU A 407 -14.47 16.83 6.13
CA LEU A 407 -15.62 16.03 5.71
C LEU A 407 -16.61 16.92 4.98
N ILE A 408 -16.99 16.52 3.76
CA ILE A 408 -17.95 17.25 2.94
C ILE A 408 -19.10 16.35 2.50
N ASP A 409 -20.26 16.94 2.29
CA ASP A 409 -21.31 16.26 1.55
C ASP A 409 -20.85 16.08 0.08
N PRO A 410 -20.85 14.85 -0.46
CA PRO A 410 -20.27 14.57 -1.78
C PRO A 410 -21.04 15.19 -2.94
N VAL A 411 -22.27 15.69 -2.71
CA VAL A 411 -23.15 16.30 -3.74
C VAL A 411 -23.09 17.83 -3.66
N THR A 412 -23.30 18.38 -2.47
CA THR A 412 -23.32 19.85 -2.28
C THR A 412 -21.95 20.45 -2.10
N LEU A 413 -20.93 19.63 -1.78
CA LEU A 413 -19.55 19.99 -1.46
C LEU A 413 -19.41 20.89 -0.21
N ALA A 414 -20.47 21.07 0.56
CA ALA A 414 -20.45 21.79 1.82
C ALA A 414 -19.85 20.91 2.94
N GLU A 415 -19.14 21.51 3.89
CA GLU A 415 -18.69 20.78 5.08
C GLU A 415 -19.89 20.26 5.87
N VAL A 416 -19.79 19.01 6.35
CA VAL A 416 -20.82 18.41 7.19
C VAL A 416 -20.58 18.75 8.67
N PRO A 417 -21.64 18.84 9.49
CA PRO A 417 -21.51 19.00 10.93
C PRO A 417 -20.69 17.86 11.57
N GLN A 418 -20.05 18.19 12.70
CA GLN A 418 -19.29 17.20 13.48
C GLN A 418 -20.15 15.99 13.87
N GLY A 419 -19.63 14.79 13.66
CA GLY A 419 -20.32 13.53 13.94
C GLY A 419 -21.19 13.04 12.78
N GLU A 420 -21.48 13.87 11.80
CA GLU A 420 -22.17 13.46 10.57
C GLU A 420 -21.20 12.83 9.57
N GLN A 421 -21.77 12.01 8.69
CA GLN A 421 -21.01 11.32 7.66
C GLN A 421 -20.77 12.23 6.46
N GLY A 422 -19.53 12.29 5.99
CA GLY A 422 -19.13 12.99 4.78
C GLY A 422 -18.01 12.29 4.03
N GLU A 423 -17.71 12.76 2.82
CA GLU A 423 -16.51 12.35 2.07
C GLU A 423 -15.27 12.98 2.71
N ILE A 424 -14.25 12.16 2.96
CA ILE A 424 -12.97 12.63 3.48
C ILE A 424 -12.22 13.31 2.35
N ILE A 425 -11.94 14.61 2.49
CA ILE A 425 -11.09 15.37 1.59
C ILE A 425 -9.80 15.79 2.29
N MET A 426 -8.72 15.89 1.55
CA MET A 426 -7.39 16.13 2.13
C MET A 426 -6.59 17.12 1.30
N SER A 427 -5.90 18.03 2.00
CA SER A 427 -4.94 18.98 1.43
C SER A 427 -3.65 18.93 2.24
N GLY A 428 -2.51 19.00 1.56
CA GLY A 428 -1.20 19.01 2.23
C GLY A 428 -0.05 18.68 1.28
N PRO A 429 1.19 18.86 1.74
CA PRO A 429 2.38 18.65 0.91
C PRO A 429 2.54 17.21 0.40
N GLN A 430 1.96 16.22 1.08
CA GLN A 430 2.00 14.80 0.74
C GLN A 430 1.06 14.44 -0.43
N VAL A 431 0.10 15.30 -0.76
CA VAL A 431 -0.88 15.02 -1.81
C VAL A 431 -0.20 15.07 -3.18
N PHE A 432 -0.51 14.09 -4.03
CA PHE A 432 0.04 13.95 -5.37
C PHE A 432 -0.32 15.14 -6.29
N SER A 433 0.44 15.32 -7.36
CA SER A 433 0.18 16.42 -8.31
C SER A 433 -1.02 16.14 -9.23
N GLY A 434 -1.33 14.88 -9.46
CA GLY A 434 -2.39 14.40 -10.34
C GLY A 434 -2.07 13.05 -10.94
N TYR A 435 -2.93 12.57 -11.84
CA TYR A 435 -2.73 11.30 -12.56
C TYR A 435 -1.97 11.51 -13.87
N TRP A 436 -0.95 10.68 -14.10
CA TRP A 436 -0.10 10.73 -15.29
C TRP A 436 -0.92 10.60 -16.57
N LYS A 437 -0.75 11.56 -17.50
CA LYS A 437 -1.47 11.61 -18.79
C LYS A 437 -3.00 11.49 -18.68
N ARG A 438 -3.60 11.88 -17.54
CA ARG A 438 -5.04 11.81 -17.29
C ARG A 438 -5.57 13.13 -16.72
N PRO A 439 -5.62 14.21 -17.51
CA PRO A 439 -6.05 15.53 -17.03
C PRO A 439 -7.49 15.53 -16.51
N ASP A 440 -8.41 14.83 -17.18
CA ASP A 440 -9.82 14.76 -16.76
C ASP A 440 -9.96 14.05 -15.40
N ALA A 441 -9.30 12.89 -15.24
CA ALA A 441 -9.30 12.17 -13.96
C ALA A 441 -8.62 12.97 -12.84
N THR A 442 -7.65 13.81 -13.20
CA THR A 442 -7.01 14.74 -12.26
C THR A 442 -7.97 15.85 -11.85
N ALA A 443 -8.70 16.44 -12.79
CA ALA A 443 -9.69 17.47 -12.49
C ALA A 443 -10.79 16.93 -11.56
N ASP A 444 -11.30 15.73 -11.84
CA ASP A 444 -12.33 15.05 -11.02
C ASP A 444 -11.85 14.69 -9.60
N ALA A 445 -10.55 14.50 -9.43
CA ALA A 445 -9.97 14.11 -8.14
C ALA A 445 -9.78 15.27 -7.16
N PHE A 446 -9.97 16.51 -7.59
CA PHE A 446 -9.72 17.68 -6.75
C PHE A 446 -10.90 18.65 -6.74
N ILE A 447 -11.01 19.37 -5.62
CA ILE A 447 -11.91 20.52 -5.47
C ILE A 447 -11.15 21.67 -4.84
N GLU A 448 -11.62 22.89 -5.12
CA GLU A 448 -11.23 24.08 -4.38
C GLU A 448 -12.18 24.29 -3.19
N HIS A 449 -11.62 24.40 -1.99
CA HIS A 449 -12.37 24.62 -0.77
C HIS A 449 -11.55 25.52 0.18
N ASP A 450 -12.17 26.59 0.73
CA ASP A 450 -11.48 27.60 1.57
C ASP A 450 -10.17 28.14 0.95
N GLY A 451 -10.14 28.34 -0.36
CA GLY A 451 -8.95 28.83 -1.08
C GLY A 451 -7.79 27.86 -1.13
N LYS A 452 -8.03 26.57 -0.85
CA LYS A 452 -7.07 25.48 -0.96
C LYS A 452 -7.56 24.40 -1.89
N ARG A 453 -6.61 23.71 -2.54
CA ARG A 453 -6.90 22.53 -3.36
C ARG A 453 -6.95 21.29 -2.47
N PHE A 454 -8.09 20.61 -2.44
CA PHE A 454 -8.30 19.36 -1.71
C PHE A 454 -8.46 18.18 -2.66
N PHE A 455 -7.79 17.08 -2.32
CA PHE A 455 -7.98 15.78 -2.97
C PHE A 455 -9.23 15.10 -2.40
N ARG A 456 -10.08 14.58 -3.26
CA ARG A 456 -11.28 13.80 -2.95
C ARG A 456 -10.91 12.33 -2.82
N SER A 457 -10.99 11.77 -1.62
CA SER A 457 -10.59 10.37 -1.39
C SER A 457 -11.58 9.36 -1.97
N GLY A 458 -12.85 9.75 -2.09
CA GLY A 458 -13.96 8.84 -2.37
C GLY A 458 -14.28 7.91 -1.20
N ASP A 459 -13.65 8.10 -0.04
CA ASP A 459 -13.92 7.37 1.19
C ASP A 459 -14.84 8.21 2.09
N LEU A 460 -15.84 7.57 2.66
CA LEU A 460 -16.79 8.20 3.59
C LEU A 460 -16.38 7.93 5.02
N GLY A 461 -16.56 8.93 5.87
CA GLY A 461 -16.22 8.82 7.28
C GLY A 461 -16.97 9.83 8.14
N HIS A 462 -16.68 9.81 9.42
CA HIS A 462 -17.10 10.81 10.38
C HIS A 462 -15.94 11.17 11.31
N VAL A 463 -16.07 12.29 12.01
CA VAL A 463 -15.09 12.75 13.02
C VAL A 463 -15.76 12.83 14.37
N ASP A 464 -15.10 12.30 15.42
CA ASP A 464 -15.62 12.35 16.78
C ASP A 464 -15.30 13.67 17.50
N GLY A 465 -15.74 13.81 18.74
CA GLY A 465 -15.56 15.01 19.58
C GLY A 465 -14.12 15.35 19.95
N GLU A 466 -13.19 14.42 19.74
CA GLU A 466 -11.76 14.60 19.98
C GLU A 466 -10.97 14.83 18.67
N GLY A 467 -11.63 14.70 17.51
CA GLY A 467 -11.02 14.91 16.20
C GLY A 467 -10.40 13.66 15.57
N TYR A 468 -10.77 12.45 16.04
CA TYR A 468 -10.40 11.21 15.39
C TYR A 468 -11.34 10.90 14.22
N PHE A 469 -10.79 10.47 13.11
CA PHE A 469 -11.51 10.09 11.91
C PHE A 469 -11.79 8.60 11.90
N PHE A 470 -12.99 8.25 11.48
CA PHE A 470 -13.46 6.87 11.31
C PHE A 470 -13.95 6.69 9.87
N ILE A 471 -13.54 5.61 9.23
CA ILE A 471 -14.08 5.25 7.92
C ILE A 471 -15.41 4.52 8.10
N THR A 472 -16.38 4.85 7.25
CA THR A 472 -17.68 4.17 7.24
C THR A 472 -17.89 3.36 5.98
N ASP A 473 -17.53 3.90 4.80
CA ASP A 473 -17.59 3.17 3.53
C ASP A 473 -16.82 3.89 2.39
N ARG A 474 -16.96 3.38 1.18
CA ARG A 474 -16.50 4.02 -0.06
C ARG A 474 -17.67 4.49 -0.90
N LEU A 475 -17.61 5.73 -1.38
CA LEU A 475 -18.67 6.35 -2.19
C LEU A 475 -19.09 5.48 -3.39
N LYS A 476 -18.14 4.80 -4.01
CA LYS A 476 -18.36 3.94 -5.19
C LYS A 476 -18.93 2.56 -4.87
N ARG A 477 -19.03 2.19 -3.60
CA ARG A 477 -19.68 0.94 -3.15
C ARG A 477 -21.14 1.14 -2.75
N MET A 478 -21.59 2.39 -2.64
CA MET A 478 -22.97 2.69 -2.24
C MET A 478 -23.97 1.98 -3.14
N ILE A 479 -24.90 1.26 -2.54
CA ILE A 479 -26.02 0.59 -3.21
C ILE A 479 -27.25 1.46 -3.05
N ASN A 480 -27.89 1.81 -4.17
CA ASN A 480 -29.12 2.60 -4.15
C ASN A 480 -30.36 1.69 -4.18
N ALA A 481 -30.75 1.19 -3.02
CA ALA A 481 -31.91 0.31 -2.89
C ALA A 481 -33.21 1.10 -2.77
N SER A 482 -33.94 1.29 -3.88
CA SER A 482 -35.22 2.06 -3.93
C SER A 482 -35.08 3.50 -3.41
N GLY A 483 -33.98 4.20 -3.69
CA GLY A 483 -33.71 5.56 -3.20
C GLY A 483 -33.04 5.61 -1.83
N PHE A 484 -32.95 4.50 -1.11
CA PHE A 484 -32.22 4.41 0.14
C PHE A 484 -30.76 4.06 -0.13
N LYS A 485 -29.85 4.84 0.47
CA LYS A 485 -28.41 4.60 0.39
C LYS A 485 -28.03 3.49 1.37
N VAL A 486 -27.52 2.37 0.86
CA VAL A 486 -27.00 1.26 1.65
C VAL A 486 -25.48 1.24 1.51
N TRP A 487 -24.82 1.24 2.64
CA TRP A 487 -23.37 1.21 2.72
C TRP A 487 -22.88 -0.22 2.97
N PRO A 488 -22.20 -0.86 2.01
CA PRO A 488 -21.74 -2.23 2.12
C PRO A 488 -20.96 -2.53 3.39
N ALA A 489 -20.02 -1.66 3.78
CA ALA A 489 -19.21 -1.86 4.98
C ALA A 489 -20.05 -1.90 6.27
N GLU A 490 -21.12 -1.12 6.36
CA GLU A 490 -22.04 -1.17 7.51
C GLU A 490 -22.75 -2.54 7.60
N VAL A 491 -23.20 -3.04 6.45
CA VAL A 491 -23.87 -4.35 6.38
C VAL A 491 -22.87 -5.47 6.70
N GLU A 492 -21.66 -5.41 6.13
CA GLU A 492 -20.56 -6.35 6.42
C GLU A 492 -20.24 -6.39 7.92
N ALA A 493 -20.09 -5.25 8.58
CA ALA A 493 -19.78 -5.15 10.00
C ALA A 493 -20.87 -5.79 10.88
N LEU A 494 -22.15 -5.63 10.50
CA LEU A 494 -23.24 -6.30 11.19
C LEU A 494 -23.23 -7.81 10.94
N MET A 495 -23.00 -8.26 9.70
CA MET A 495 -22.95 -9.67 9.35
C MET A 495 -21.82 -10.43 10.07
N PHE A 496 -20.68 -9.79 10.35
CA PHE A 496 -19.59 -10.41 11.13
C PHE A 496 -19.99 -10.80 12.57
N ARG A 497 -21.13 -10.32 13.08
CA ARG A 497 -21.68 -10.75 14.37
C ARG A 497 -22.37 -12.12 14.30
N HIS A 498 -22.67 -12.61 13.11
CA HIS A 498 -23.26 -13.93 12.92
C HIS A 498 -22.22 -15.03 13.15
N PRO A 499 -22.49 -16.04 14.00
CA PRO A 499 -21.49 -17.05 14.40
C PRO A 499 -20.94 -17.88 13.24
N ALA A 500 -21.73 -18.11 12.20
CA ALA A 500 -21.35 -18.92 11.05
C ALA A 500 -20.50 -18.17 10.02
N ILE A 501 -20.43 -16.84 10.05
CA ILE A 501 -19.76 -16.05 9.02
C ILE A 501 -18.28 -15.87 9.37
N GLN A 502 -17.40 -16.27 8.45
CA GLN A 502 -15.97 -16.02 8.51
C GLN A 502 -15.59 -14.74 7.78
N GLU A 503 -16.08 -14.57 6.54
CA GLU A 503 -15.88 -13.38 5.73
C GLU A 503 -17.17 -13.05 4.98
N ALA A 504 -17.43 -11.78 4.74
CA ALA A 504 -18.54 -11.32 3.93
C ALA A 504 -18.10 -10.13 3.06
N CYS A 505 -18.61 -10.08 1.85
CA CYS A 505 -18.48 -8.94 0.95
C CYS A 505 -19.85 -8.59 0.38
N ILE A 506 -20.27 -7.36 0.56
CA ILE A 506 -21.57 -6.87 0.07
C ILE A 506 -21.38 -6.18 -1.27
N ILE A 507 -22.22 -6.55 -2.24
CA ILE A 507 -22.26 -6.00 -3.58
C ILE A 507 -23.69 -5.63 -3.97
N SER A 508 -23.82 -4.81 -5.00
CA SER A 508 -25.12 -4.52 -5.63
C SER A 508 -25.52 -5.67 -6.56
N THR A 509 -26.79 -6.04 -6.54
CA THR A 509 -27.42 -6.88 -7.57
C THR A 509 -28.62 -6.17 -8.17
N ARG A 510 -29.00 -6.51 -9.40
CA ARG A 510 -30.18 -5.92 -10.07
C ARG A 510 -31.46 -6.48 -9.46
N ASP A 511 -32.41 -5.59 -9.23
CA ASP A 511 -33.74 -5.90 -8.76
C ASP A 511 -34.76 -5.17 -9.63
N ALA A 512 -35.72 -5.92 -10.20
CA ALA A 512 -36.70 -5.37 -11.15
C ALA A 512 -37.59 -4.29 -10.53
N TYR A 513 -37.83 -4.35 -9.22
CA TYR A 513 -38.69 -3.40 -8.50
C TYR A 513 -37.90 -2.26 -7.85
N ARG A 514 -36.69 -2.55 -7.37
CA ARG A 514 -35.88 -1.63 -6.55
C ARG A 514 -34.76 -0.93 -7.32
N GLY A 515 -34.52 -1.34 -8.57
CA GLY A 515 -33.37 -0.94 -9.37
C GLY A 515 -32.12 -1.69 -8.92
N GLU A 516 -31.66 -1.43 -7.70
CA GLU A 516 -30.58 -2.17 -7.03
C GLU A 516 -31.06 -2.82 -5.73
N SER A 517 -30.46 -3.95 -5.38
CA SER A 517 -30.67 -4.67 -4.13
C SER A 517 -29.35 -5.15 -3.55
N VAL A 518 -29.36 -5.49 -2.28
CA VAL A 518 -28.17 -5.91 -1.54
C VAL A 518 -27.95 -7.41 -1.70
N LYS A 519 -26.77 -7.80 -2.19
CA LYS A 519 -26.29 -9.19 -2.26
C LYS A 519 -25.09 -9.37 -1.36
N ALA A 520 -25.07 -10.44 -0.56
CA ALA A 520 -23.94 -10.83 0.28
C ALA A 520 -23.21 -12.03 -0.32
N VAL A 521 -21.91 -11.91 -0.56
CA VAL A 521 -21.00 -13.02 -0.90
C VAL A 521 -20.29 -13.41 0.38
N VAL A 522 -20.51 -14.65 0.85
CA VAL A 522 -20.18 -15.09 2.22
C VAL A 522 -19.25 -16.30 2.20
N VAL A 523 -18.22 -16.28 3.03
CA VAL A 523 -17.41 -17.44 3.39
C VAL A 523 -17.85 -17.91 4.77
N LEU A 524 -18.32 -19.16 4.87
CA LEU A 524 -18.70 -19.78 6.13
C LEU A 524 -17.47 -20.32 6.88
N ARG A 525 -17.52 -20.25 8.22
CA ARG A 525 -16.56 -20.97 9.07
C ARG A 525 -16.68 -22.47 8.85
N ALA A 526 -15.58 -23.20 8.97
CA ALA A 526 -15.50 -24.62 8.67
C ALA A 526 -16.60 -25.45 9.37
N ASP A 527 -16.88 -25.17 10.65
CA ASP A 527 -17.86 -25.88 11.46
C ASP A 527 -19.32 -25.69 11.01
N PHE A 528 -19.58 -24.67 10.19
CA PHE A 528 -20.91 -24.30 9.70
C PHE A 528 -21.14 -24.63 8.21
N LYS A 529 -20.09 -25.07 7.49
CA LYS A 529 -20.21 -25.47 6.08
C LYS A 529 -21.18 -26.66 5.95
N GLY A 530 -22.16 -26.52 5.06
CA GLY A 530 -23.23 -27.52 4.84
C GLY A 530 -24.28 -27.62 5.95
N LYS A 531 -24.19 -26.80 7.00
CA LYS A 531 -25.16 -26.77 8.12
C LYS A 531 -25.97 -25.48 8.18
N THR A 532 -25.54 -24.43 7.50
CA THR A 532 -26.21 -23.13 7.45
C THR A 532 -26.67 -22.85 6.02
N SER A 533 -27.92 -22.45 5.87
CA SER A 533 -28.53 -22.11 4.59
C SER A 533 -28.44 -20.59 4.32
N GLU A 534 -28.57 -20.21 3.05
CA GLU A 534 -28.63 -18.79 2.63
C GLU A 534 -29.85 -18.10 3.29
N LEU A 535 -30.97 -18.79 3.39
CA LEU A 535 -32.19 -18.27 3.99
C LEU A 535 -32.04 -18.00 5.50
N GLU A 536 -31.30 -18.82 6.22
CA GLU A 536 -30.97 -18.55 7.64
C GLU A 536 -30.16 -17.27 7.81
N ILE A 537 -29.15 -17.04 6.97
CA ILE A 537 -28.39 -15.80 6.98
C ILE A 537 -29.29 -14.61 6.65
N ILE A 538 -30.13 -14.70 5.62
CA ILE A 538 -31.07 -13.63 5.25
C ILE A 538 -32.04 -13.32 6.41
N ASN A 539 -32.61 -14.33 7.05
CA ASN A 539 -33.55 -14.15 8.16
C ASN A 539 -32.84 -13.49 9.36
N TRP A 540 -31.66 -13.95 9.71
CA TRP A 540 -30.89 -13.33 10.77
C TRP A 540 -30.59 -11.85 10.44
N CYS A 541 -30.17 -11.54 9.21
CA CYS A 541 -29.94 -10.17 8.78
C CYS A 541 -31.23 -9.32 8.84
N LYS A 542 -32.37 -9.89 8.44
CA LYS A 542 -33.68 -9.23 8.50
C LYS A 542 -34.09 -8.86 9.93
N GLU A 543 -33.74 -9.67 10.92
CA GLU A 543 -34.03 -9.42 12.33
C GLU A 543 -33.08 -8.37 12.95
N ASN A 544 -31.87 -8.24 12.41
CA ASN A 544 -30.81 -7.41 12.98
C ASN A 544 -30.52 -6.13 12.20
N MET A 545 -31.20 -5.89 11.07
CA MET A 545 -30.96 -4.74 10.19
C MET A 545 -32.27 -4.12 9.71
N ALA A 546 -32.21 -2.83 9.36
CA ALA A 546 -33.32 -2.13 8.75
C ALA A 546 -33.74 -2.79 7.42
N ALA A 547 -35.03 -2.72 7.09
CA ALA A 547 -35.63 -3.42 5.94
C ALA A 547 -34.99 -3.11 4.59
N TYR A 548 -34.38 -1.94 4.40
CA TYR A 548 -33.71 -1.57 3.17
C TYR A 548 -32.25 -1.99 3.10
N LYS A 549 -31.62 -2.37 4.25
CA LYS A 549 -30.19 -2.66 4.37
C LYS A 549 -29.85 -4.15 4.23
N TYR A 550 -30.71 -5.04 4.72
CA TYR A 550 -30.34 -6.46 4.78
C TYR A 550 -30.23 -7.09 3.39
N PRO A 551 -29.27 -8.00 3.18
CA PRO A 551 -29.11 -8.73 1.93
C PRO A 551 -30.35 -9.54 1.56
N ARG A 552 -30.78 -9.39 0.32
CA ARG A 552 -31.89 -10.18 -0.24
C ARG A 552 -31.41 -11.44 -0.94
N VAL A 553 -30.14 -11.43 -1.31
CA VAL A 553 -29.46 -12.55 -1.93
C VAL A 553 -28.21 -12.84 -1.12
N VAL A 554 -27.99 -14.12 -0.81
CA VAL A 554 -26.75 -14.60 -0.19
C VAL A 554 -26.16 -15.64 -1.12
N GLN A 555 -24.86 -15.58 -1.35
CA GLN A 555 -24.09 -16.55 -2.12
C GLN A 555 -22.92 -17.05 -1.29
N PHE A 556 -22.85 -18.37 -1.08
CA PHE A 556 -21.69 -18.97 -0.42
C PHE A 556 -20.55 -19.21 -1.40
N VAL A 557 -19.35 -18.90 -0.97
CA VAL A 557 -18.09 -19.14 -1.71
C VAL A 557 -17.04 -19.73 -0.77
N ASP A 558 -16.05 -20.44 -1.33
CA ASP A 558 -14.97 -21.02 -0.52
C ASP A 558 -13.95 -19.96 -0.08
N ALA A 559 -13.73 -18.93 -0.87
CA ALA A 559 -12.86 -17.79 -0.55
C ALA A 559 -13.31 -16.55 -1.30
N LEU A 560 -13.11 -15.37 -0.69
CA LEU A 560 -13.26 -14.08 -1.38
C LEU A 560 -11.99 -13.77 -2.20
N PRO A 561 -12.11 -13.20 -3.41
CA PRO A 561 -10.96 -12.75 -4.18
C PRO A 561 -10.23 -11.63 -3.42
N LYS A 562 -8.91 -11.75 -3.28
CA LYS A 562 -8.07 -10.77 -2.58
C LYS A 562 -6.95 -10.26 -3.47
N SER A 563 -6.62 -8.99 -3.33
CA SER A 563 -5.44 -8.39 -3.97
C SER A 563 -4.15 -8.94 -3.35
N GLY A 564 -3.02 -8.71 -3.99
CA GLY A 564 -1.71 -9.03 -3.43
C GLY A 564 -1.38 -8.35 -2.09
N ALA A 565 -2.14 -7.32 -1.72
CA ALA A 565 -2.07 -6.68 -0.41
C ALA A 565 -3.11 -7.24 0.60
N GLY A 566 -3.77 -8.37 0.28
CA GLY A 566 -4.75 -9.04 1.16
C GLY A 566 -6.13 -8.36 1.24
N LYS A 567 -6.39 -7.31 0.44
CA LYS A 567 -7.70 -6.61 0.42
C LYS A 567 -8.69 -7.37 -0.46
N VAL A 568 -9.95 -7.52 0.01
CA VAL A 568 -11.04 -8.09 -0.77
C VAL A 568 -11.27 -7.26 -2.04
N MET A 569 -11.25 -7.92 -3.18
CA MET A 569 -11.50 -7.32 -4.50
C MET A 569 -13.01 -7.29 -4.79
N TRP A 570 -13.76 -6.49 -4.01
CA TRP A 570 -15.21 -6.37 -4.12
C TRP A 570 -15.68 -6.05 -5.55
N ARG A 571 -14.86 -5.32 -6.31
CA ARG A 571 -15.16 -4.96 -7.69
C ARG A 571 -15.18 -6.17 -8.61
N ALA A 572 -14.23 -7.09 -8.47
CA ALA A 572 -14.23 -8.33 -9.25
C ALA A 572 -15.53 -9.13 -9.00
N LEU A 573 -16.02 -9.12 -7.75
CA LEU A 573 -17.32 -9.71 -7.42
C LEU A 573 -18.49 -8.94 -8.05
N GLN A 574 -18.44 -7.61 -8.02
CA GLN A 574 -19.47 -6.75 -8.64
C GLN A 574 -19.50 -6.90 -10.17
N GLU A 575 -18.35 -6.97 -10.82
CA GLU A 575 -18.22 -7.15 -12.27
C GLU A 575 -18.72 -8.54 -12.70
N ALA A 576 -18.40 -9.58 -11.93
CA ALA A 576 -18.92 -10.94 -12.16
C ALA A 576 -20.45 -10.97 -12.04
N GLU A 577 -21.02 -10.34 -11.02
CA GLU A 577 -22.49 -10.24 -10.84
C GLU A 577 -23.17 -9.54 -12.02
N VAL A 578 -22.58 -8.45 -12.51
CA VAL A 578 -23.10 -7.74 -13.69
C VAL A 578 -23.03 -8.61 -14.95
N ALA A 579 -21.92 -9.34 -15.15
CA ALA A 579 -21.75 -10.24 -16.29
C ALA A 579 -22.78 -11.38 -16.27
N GLU A 580 -22.96 -12.03 -15.11
CA GLU A 580 -23.98 -13.08 -14.93
C GLU A 580 -25.41 -12.56 -15.22
N ALA A 581 -25.72 -11.34 -14.76
CA ALA A 581 -27.03 -10.73 -15.02
C ALA A 581 -27.25 -10.39 -16.51
N VAL A 582 -26.19 -9.99 -17.23
CA VAL A 582 -26.23 -9.72 -18.68
C VAL A 582 -26.41 -11.03 -19.46
N ASP A 583 -25.70 -12.08 -19.10
CA ASP A 583 -25.80 -13.38 -19.78
C ASP A 583 -27.16 -14.04 -19.53
N ALA A 584 -27.70 -13.94 -18.30
CA ALA A 584 -29.05 -14.39 -17.98
C ALA A 584 -30.13 -13.62 -18.81
N ALA A 585 -29.98 -12.32 -18.96
CA ALA A 585 -30.88 -11.50 -19.78
C ALA A 585 -30.80 -11.86 -21.28
N ARG A 586 -29.59 -12.13 -21.80
CA ARG A 586 -29.39 -12.61 -23.17
C ARG A 586 -30.03 -13.97 -23.41
N ALA A 587 -29.87 -14.90 -22.46
CA ALA A 587 -30.49 -16.22 -22.51
C ALA A 587 -32.03 -16.14 -22.48
N ALA A 588 -32.59 -15.29 -21.63
CA ALA A 588 -34.03 -15.05 -21.55
C ALA A 588 -34.58 -14.41 -22.84
N GLY A 589 -33.91 -13.42 -23.40
CA GLY A 589 -34.28 -12.80 -24.67
C GLY A 589 -34.19 -13.75 -25.87
N ALA A 590 -33.22 -14.65 -25.90
CA ALA A 590 -33.12 -15.71 -26.91
C ALA A 590 -34.26 -16.75 -26.77
N ALA A 591 -34.67 -17.10 -25.54
CA ALA A 591 -35.79 -17.98 -25.28
C ALA A 591 -37.13 -17.35 -25.72
N GLU A 592 -37.30 -16.03 -25.51
CA GLU A 592 -38.52 -15.30 -25.94
C GLU A 592 -38.62 -15.17 -27.47
N LEU A 593 -37.50 -15.06 -28.17
CA LEU A 593 -37.42 -15.08 -29.63
C LEU A 593 -37.74 -16.49 -30.22
N ILE A 594 -37.40 -17.54 -29.52
CA ILE A 594 -37.68 -18.93 -29.93
C ILE A 594 -39.17 -19.25 -29.67
N SER A 595 -39.74 -18.78 -28.54
CA SER A 595 -41.16 -19.02 -28.21
C SER A 595 -42.15 -18.24 -29.13
N LYS A 596 -41.69 -17.16 -29.78
CA LYS A 596 -42.51 -16.40 -30.77
C LYS A 596 -42.40 -16.96 -32.20
N LYS A 597 -41.63 -18.03 -32.42
CA LYS A 597 -41.46 -18.69 -33.73
C LYS A 597 -42.06 -20.12 -33.75
N VAL A 598 -42.70 -20.56 -32.70
CA VAL A 598 -43.55 -21.74 -32.64
C VAL A 598 -45.00 -21.30 -32.48
#